data_c924ce509eb41e3d9d48c10ba14a23b4
#
_entry.id   c924ce509eb41e3d9d48c10ba14a23b4
#
_cell.length_a   1.000
_cell.length_b   1.000
_cell.length_c   1.000
_cell.angle_alpha   90.00
_cell.angle_beta   90.00
_cell.angle_gamma   90.00
#
_symmetry.space_group_name_H-M   'P 1'
#
loop_
_entity.id
_entity.type
_entity.pdbx_description
1 polymer ?
#
loop_
_entity_poly.entity_id
_entity_poly.type
_entity_poly.pdbx_seq_one_letter_code
_entity_poly.pdbx_strand_id
1 'polypeptide(L)'
;MIVREYIKCLICDTPYCLRVGVGYDPYQRHFFDCINCELPIGIAVRANPPYAHVETVENCIITKDNEGIVYNLHPNFSFEQNKLHDPQFFASLESFSIIQKHIRFREGKFQDISVQFDVINAPALWNNLKSIIKLDSKKTNEEALKKQLEAYSKKRSLYGDNSTISNKHDAAINFIDSLFYPRVNEISKPIIEKIATLEEHPDYARFITFYKEHLLSENQERYLSTLTDYFKYRDNFGQLIYHARVNNDDIKDRVIGSKNLDEIKLFYGQAYETLTSHFTIFACINNMLDGRRFDEFKMMPLKKYMSLDKARRHECFENKEFFKPFIEGLDSTLRNGTHHASVWRDGEIIYFRTGGTGAERSISYSEYIHICNKLTISISALFIIELELQRLIK
;
A
#
# COMPACT_ATOMS: atom_id res chain seq x y z
N MET A 1 -10.98 18.54 9.28
CA MET A 1 -10.42 19.74 9.94
C MET A 1 -9.23 20.20 9.10
N ILE A 2 -9.02 21.54 8.99
CA ILE A 2 -7.84 22.12 8.35
C ILE A 2 -7.12 22.96 9.42
N VAL A 3 -5.83 22.73 9.57
CA VAL A 3 -4.94 23.59 10.36
C VAL A 3 -4.29 24.61 9.43
N ARG A 4 -4.23 25.86 9.84
CA ARG A 4 -3.52 26.93 9.13
C ARG A 4 -2.27 27.31 9.92
N GLU A 5 -1.12 27.39 9.25
CA GLU A 5 0.13 27.82 9.83
C GLU A 5 0.92 28.67 8.83
N TYR A 6 1.73 29.59 9.32
CA TYR A 6 2.57 30.45 8.51
C TYR A 6 4.04 30.10 8.72
N ILE A 7 4.73 29.83 7.63
CA ILE A 7 6.15 29.46 7.66
C ILE A 7 6.94 30.27 6.64
N LYS A 8 8.26 30.30 6.84
CA LYS A 8 9.23 30.81 5.86
C LYS A 8 10.27 29.75 5.51
N CYS A 9 10.68 29.71 4.26
CA CYS A 9 11.84 28.93 3.81
C CYS A 9 13.11 29.47 4.49
N LEU A 10 13.96 28.59 5.02
CA LEU A 10 15.20 29.00 5.70
C LEU A 10 16.27 29.57 4.75
N ILE A 11 16.16 29.34 3.44
CA ILE A 11 17.19 29.72 2.47
C ILE A 11 16.85 31.02 1.75
N CYS A 12 15.60 31.15 1.28
CA CYS A 12 15.21 32.30 0.44
C CYS A 12 14.10 33.17 1.06
N ASP A 13 13.75 32.92 2.33
CA ASP A 13 12.73 33.65 3.08
C ASP A 13 11.34 33.69 2.45
N THR A 14 11.09 32.86 1.42
CA THR A 14 9.75 32.78 0.78
C THR A 14 8.69 32.40 1.82
N PRO A 15 7.65 33.26 2.01
CA PRO A 15 6.62 33.00 3.00
C PRO A 15 5.50 32.11 2.45
N TYR A 16 4.98 31.24 3.29
CA TYR A 16 3.86 30.33 2.98
C TYR A 16 2.74 30.44 4.00
N CYS A 17 1.51 30.42 3.52
CA CYS A 17 0.32 30.16 4.31
C CYS A 17 -0.10 28.69 4.09
N LEU A 18 0.34 27.81 4.96
CA LEU A 18 -0.01 26.40 4.89
C LEU A 18 -1.46 26.18 5.30
N ARG A 19 -2.18 25.38 4.51
CA ARG A 19 -3.52 24.88 4.82
C ARG A 19 -3.47 23.36 4.78
N VAL A 20 -3.33 22.75 5.95
CA VAL A 20 -3.06 21.33 6.07
C VAL A 20 -4.29 20.59 6.57
N GLY A 21 -4.80 19.66 5.78
CA GLY A 21 -5.84 18.73 6.21
C GLY A 21 -5.32 17.82 7.31
N VAL A 22 -6.18 17.55 8.31
CA VAL A 22 -5.87 16.60 9.38
C VAL A 22 -6.52 15.26 9.06
N GLY A 23 -5.71 14.23 8.91
CA GLY A 23 -6.12 12.86 8.62
C GLY A 23 -6.29 12.01 9.89
N TYR A 24 -6.12 10.71 9.73
CA TYR A 24 -6.43 9.70 10.74
C TYR A 24 -5.23 9.26 11.58
N ASP A 25 -4.02 9.61 11.17
CA ASP A 25 -2.82 9.30 11.95
C ASP A 25 -2.50 10.43 12.93
N PRO A 26 -2.05 10.11 14.15
CA PRO A 26 -1.74 11.13 15.17
C PRO A 26 -0.53 11.98 14.81
N TYR A 27 0.31 11.52 13.90
CA TYR A 27 1.48 12.23 13.38
C TYR A 27 1.54 12.07 11.87
N GLN A 28 1.59 13.18 11.13
CA GLN A 28 1.50 13.22 9.67
C GLN A 28 2.58 14.15 9.14
N ARG A 29 3.44 13.67 8.27
CA ARG A 29 4.50 14.45 7.64
C ARG A 29 4.09 14.90 6.25
N HIS A 30 4.55 16.07 5.85
CA HIS A 30 4.38 16.60 4.50
C HIS A 30 5.71 17.20 4.04
N PHE A 31 6.07 16.91 2.80
CA PHE A 31 7.27 17.41 2.15
C PHE A 31 6.92 18.01 0.80
N PHE A 32 7.39 19.22 0.53
CA PHE A 32 7.19 19.91 -0.74
C PHE A 32 8.38 20.79 -1.05
N ASP A 33 8.59 21.11 -2.33
CA ASP A 33 9.70 21.93 -2.74
C ASP A 33 9.34 23.43 -2.63
N CYS A 34 10.28 24.23 -2.19
CA CYS A 34 10.12 25.68 -2.16
C CYS A 34 9.93 26.20 -3.60
N ILE A 35 8.87 26.98 -3.85
CA ILE A 35 8.56 27.49 -5.19
C ILE A 35 9.64 28.42 -5.77
N ASN A 36 10.49 29.01 -4.91
CA ASN A 36 11.49 29.97 -5.33
C ASN A 36 12.92 29.38 -5.42
N CYS A 37 13.31 28.49 -4.49
CA CYS A 37 14.67 27.93 -4.47
C CYS A 37 14.71 26.41 -4.57
N GLU A 38 13.58 25.77 -4.78
CA GLU A 38 13.41 24.33 -4.96
C GLU A 38 13.91 23.47 -3.79
N LEU A 39 14.32 24.10 -2.69
CA LEU A 39 14.75 23.35 -1.50
C LEU A 39 13.58 22.59 -0.89
N PRO A 40 13.74 21.31 -0.52
CA PRO A 40 12.71 20.56 0.17
C PRO A 40 12.34 21.18 1.51
N ILE A 41 11.05 21.43 1.72
CA ILE A 41 10.49 21.91 2.99
C ILE A 41 9.73 20.75 3.62
N GLY A 42 10.03 20.46 4.89
CA GLY A 42 9.36 19.44 5.69
C GLY A 42 8.58 20.04 6.86
N ILE A 43 7.32 19.64 6.98
CA ILE A 43 6.47 19.92 8.15
C ILE A 43 5.81 18.66 8.66
N ALA A 44 5.34 18.70 9.91
CA ALA A 44 4.48 17.66 10.43
C ALA A 44 3.23 18.27 11.09
N VAL A 45 2.12 17.51 11.04
CA VAL A 45 0.94 17.81 11.84
C VAL A 45 0.84 16.77 12.95
N ARG A 46 0.77 17.25 14.19
CA ARG A 46 0.47 16.43 15.36
C ARG A 46 -0.98 16.63 15.74
N ALA A 47 -1.76 15.56 15.56
CA ALA A 47 -3.20 15.55 15.86
C ALA A 47 -3.46 14.95 17.24
N ASN A 48 -4.09 15.75 18.10
CA ASN A 48 -4.61 15.32 19.39
C ASN A 48 -6.03 15.91 19.55
N PRO A 49 -7.06 15.19 19.05
CA PRO A 49 -8.42 15.71 19.00
C PRO A 49 -8.91 16.25 20.34
N PRO A 50 -9.57 17.43 20.37
CA PRO A 50 -10.01 18.23 19.23
C PRO A 50 -8.95 19.17 18.61
N TYR A 51 -7.71 19.12 19.07
CA TYR A 51 -6.63 20.01 18.66
C TYR A 51 -5.69 19.35 17.65
N ALA A 52 -5.07 20.18 16.83
CA ALA A 52 -3.93 19.80 16.01
C ALA A 52 -3.02 21.02 15.83
N HIS A 53 -1.72 20.79 15.69
CA HIS A 53 -0.74 21.84 15.47
C HIS A 53 0.32 21.39 14.45
N VAL A 54 0.92 22.37 13.80
CA VAL A 54 2.01 22.15 12.83
C VAL A 54 3.34 22.27 13.55
N GLU A 55 4.26 21.39 13.21
CA GLU A 55 5.66 21.41 13.65
C GLU A 55 6.56 21.54 12.41
N THR A 56 7.66 22.28 12.52
CA THR A 56 8.68 22.31 11.48
C THR A 56 9.56 21.07 11.57
N VAL A 57 9.84 20.45 10.43
CA VAL A 57 10.68 19.25 10.33
C VAL A 57 11.99 19.58 9.63
N GLU A 58 11.92 20.27 8.48
CA GLU A 58 13.09 20.52 7.64
C GLU A 58 12.96 21.84 6.88
N ASN A 59 14.05 22.59 6.85
CA ASN A 59 14.27 23.79 6.01
C ASN A 59 13.20 24.90 6.09
N CYS A 60 12.47 25.00 7.19
CA CYS A 60 11.51 26.06 7.42
C CYS A 60 11.39 26.45 8.89
N ILE A 61 10.86 27.65 9.13
CA ILE A 61 10.55 28.18 10.45
C ILE A 61 9.11 28.69 10.47
N ILE A 62 8.42 28.55 11.61
CA ILE A 62 7.13 29.19 11.86
C ILE A 62 7.35 30.69 12.00
N THR A 63 6.49 31.50 11.37
CA THR A 63 6.53 32.97 11.45
C THR A 63 5.24 33.51 12.05
N LYS A 64 5.30 34.72 12.61
CA LYS A 64 4.11 35.46 13.06
C LYS A 64 3.50 36.33 11.96
N ASP A 65 4.15 36.44 10.82
CA ASP A 65 3.63 37.18 9.67
C ASP A 65 2.47 36.38 9.09
N ASN A 66 1.31 37.00 8.98
CA ASN A 66 0.08 36.39 8.50
C ASN A 66 -0.07 36.49 6.97
N GLU A 67 1.03 36.56 6.23
CA GLU A 67 1.08 36.65 4.79
C GLU A 67 1.94 35.53 4.21
N GLY A 68 1.61 35.09 3.00
CA GLY A 68 2.38 34.10 2.28
C GLY A 68 1.61 33.40 1.18
N ILE A 69 2.35 32.69 0.36
CA ILE A 69 1.78 31.89 -0.73
C ILE A 69 0.96 30.76 -0.09
N VAL A 70 -0.32 30.68 -0.46
CA VAL A 70 -1.18 29.58 0.01
C VAL A 70 -0.63 28.26 -0.52
N TYR A 71 -0.50 27.28 0.36
CA TYR A 71 -0.10 25.93 0.02
C TYR A 71 -1.02 24.91 0.67
N ASN A 72 -1.82 24.22 -0.14
CA ASN A 72 -2.76 23.21 0.32
C ASN A 72 -2.06 21.86 0.44
N LEU A 73 -2.24 21.18 1.58
CA LEU A 73 -1.69 19.85 1.87
C LEU A 73 -2.78 18.97 2.48
N HIS A 74 -2.75 17.68 2.17
CA HIS A 74 -3.65 16.71 2.79
C HIS A 74 -2.99 15.33 2.85
N PRO A 75 -3.03 14.59 3.99
CA PRO A 75 -2.34 13.31 4.12
C PRO A 75 -3.03 12.17 3.32
N ASN A 76 -4.34 12.27 3.09
CA ASN A 76 -5.13 11.19 2.51
C ASN A 76 -5.71 11.50 1.12
N PHE A 77 -5.62 12.75 0.67
CA PHE A 77 -6.20 13.16 -0.62
C PHE A 77 -5.20 13.90 -1.49
N SER A 78 -5.05 13.43 -2.71
CA SER A 78 -4.45 14.18 -3.80
C SER A 78 -5.50 15.07 -4.48
N PHE A 79 -5.06 16.08 -5.15
CA PHE A 79 -5.91 17.03 -5.88
C PHE A 79 -5.16 17.58 -7.10
N GLU A 80 -5.86 18.26 -7.98
CA GLU A 80 -5.28 18.83 -9.19
C GLU A 80 -4.30 19.96 -8.88
N GLN A 81 -3.29 20.13 -9.73
CA GLN A 81 -2.24 21.14 -9.61
C GLN A 81 -2.78 22.56 -9.41
N ASN A 82 -3.89 22.92 -10.12
CA ASN A 82 -4.51 24.24 -10.04
C ASN A 82 -5.10 24.55 -8.64
N LYS A 83 -5.29 23.53 -7.80
CA LYS A 83 -5.82 23.66 -6.43
C LYS A 83 -4.74 23.86 -5.38
N LEU A 84 -3.47 23.70 -5.74
CA LEU A 84 -2.37 23.78 -4.79
C LEU A 84 -2.31 25.12 -4.05
N HIS A 85 -2.59 26.20 -4.75
CA HIS A 85 -2.51 27.58 -4.23
C HIS A 85 -3.89 28.27 -4.09
N ASP A 86 -4.99 27.52 -4.22
CA ASP A 86 -6.34 28.05 -4.07
C ASP A 86 -6.70 28.23 -2.58
N PRO A 87 -6.92 29.49 -2.10
CA PRO A 87 -7.22 29.75 -0.69
C PRO A 87 -8.61 29.26 -0.26
N GLN A 88 -9.49 28.94 -1.20
CA GLN A 88 -10.85 28.46 -0.92
C GLN A 88 -10.99 26.94 -1.07
N PHE A 89 -9.95 26.25 -1.50
CA PHE A 89 -10.01 24.82 -1.74
C PHE A 89 -10.08 23.97 -0.46
N PHE A 90 -10.85 22.89 -0.53
CA PHE A 90 -10.99 21.87 0.52
C PHE A 90 -10.89 20.48 -0.09
N ALA A 91 -9.74 19.85 0.04
CA ALA A 91 -9.47 18.53 -0.52
C ALA A 91 -10.50 17.46 -0.11
N SER A 92 -10.99 17.52 1.14
CA SER A 92 -12.00 16.59 1.65
C SER A 92 -13.35 16.70 0.95
N LEU A 93 -13.75 17.91 0.52
CA LEU A 93 -15.03 18.12 -0.17
C LEU A 93 -14.99 17.61 -1.61
N GLU A 94 -13.91 17.86 -2.32
CA GLU A 94 -13.72 17.34 -3.68
C GLU A 94 -13.69 15.81 -3.67
N SER A 95 -12.91 15.24 -2.77
CA SER A 95 -12.81 13.79 -2.65
C SER A 95 -14.11 13.12 -2.22
N PHE A 96 -14.97 13.81 -1.48
CA PHE A 96 -16.26 13.25 -1.03
C PHE A 96 -17.14 12.82 -2.21
N SER A 97 -17.15 13.57 -3.30
CA SER A 97 -17.93 13.23 -4.51
C SER A 97 -17.48 11.90 -5.15
N ILE A 98 -16.19 11.61 -5.07
CA ILE A 98 -15.62 10.36 -5.59
C ILE A 98 -15.97 9.20 -4.64
N ILE A 99 -15.86 9.43 -3.34
CA ILE A 99 -16.11 8.41 -2.31
C ILE A 99 -17.57 8.03 -2.25
N GLN A 100 -18.46 8.99 -2.42
CA GLN A 100 -19.90 8.78 -2.34
C GLN A 100 -20.36 7.67 -3.31
N LYS A 101 -19.70 7.51 -4.46
CA LYS A 101 -19.99 6.43 -5.43
C LYS A 101 -19.75 5.03 -4.86
N HIS A 102 -18.92 4.90 -3.84
CA HIS A 102 -18.55 3.63 -3.21
C HIS A 102 -19.19 3.42 -1.84
N ILE A 103 -19.93 4.42 -1.33
CA ILE A 103 -20.75 4.27 -0.14
C ILE A 103 -22.02 3.50 -0.53
N ARG A 104 -22.19 2.30 0.00
CA ARG A 104 -23.40 1.50 -0.22
C ARG A 104 -24.43 1.86 0.84
N PHE A 105 -25.61 2.33 0.37
CA PHE A 105 -26.83 2.36 1.17
C PHE A 105 -27.59 1.06 0.94
N ARG A 106 -27.95 0.37 1.99
CA ARG A 106 -28.87 -0.75 1.96
C ARG A 106 -30.01 -0.48 2.94
N GLU A 107 -31.26 -0.50 2.45
CA GLU A 107 -32.47 -0.31 3.24
C GLU A 107 -32.52 1.01 4.05
N GLY A 108 -32.00 2.10 3.51
CA GLY A 108 -32.02 3.41 4.15
C GLY A 108 -31.09 3.57 5.35
N LYS A 109 -30.28 2.57 5.65
CA LYS A 109 -29.22 2.61 6.66
C LYS A 109 -27.85 2.59 5.97
N PHE A 110 -26.90 3.31 6.53
CA PHE A 110 -25.49 3.08 6.20
C PHE A 110 -25.18 1.65 6.60
N GLN A 111 -25.13 0.74 5.63
CA GLN A 111 -24.62 -0.58 5.93
C GLN A 111 -23.13 -0.46 6.10
N ASP A 112 -22.70 -1.17 7.12
CA ASP A 112 -21.37 -1.47 7.52
C ASP A 112 -20.37 -1.08 6.43
N ILE A 113 -19.82 0.08 6.63
CA ILE A 113 -18.94 0.63 5.64
C ILE A 113 -17.60 0.02 5.95
N SER A 114 -17.37 -1.13 5.37
CA SER A 114 -16.02 -1.60 5.15
C SER A 114 -15.18 -0.63 4.29
N VAL A 115 -15.79 0.40 3.75
CA VAL A 115 -15.16 1.53 3.08
C VAL A 115 -14.92 2.64 4.09
N GLN A 116 -14.18 2.36 5.13
CA GLN A 116 -13.54 3.45 5.85
C GLN A 116 -12.56 4.13 4.90
N PHE A 117 -12.60 5.46 4.86
CA PHE A 117 -11.67 6.26 4.08
C PHE A 117 -10.24 5.89 4.36
N ASP A 118 -9.99 5.70 5.65
CA ASP A 118 -8.73 5.27 6.20
C ASP A 118 -8.95 4.62 7.56
N VAL A 119 -7.97 3.86 8.02
CA VAL A 119 -7.97 3.21 9.33
C VAL A 119 -7.22 4.10 10.30
N ILE A 120 -7.89 4.51 11.37
CA ILE A 120 -7.31 5.37 12.41
C ILE A 120 -6.10 4.66 13.02
N ASN A 121 -4.95 5.35 12.99
CA ASN A 121 -3.69 4.83 13.50
C ASN A 121 -3.32 3.44 12.94
N ALA A 122 -3.45 3.28 11.63
CA ALA A 122 -3.15 2.02 10.94
C ALA A 122 -1.76 1.45 11.25
N PRO A 123 -0.67 2.25 11.42
CA PRO A 123 0.62 1.72 11.82
C PRO A 123 0.60 0.99 13.18
N ALA A 124 -0.15 1.50 14.16
CA ALA A 124 -0.27 0.85 15.47
C ALA A 124 -1.12 -0.43 15.41
N LEU A 125 -2.17 -0.45 14.58
CA LEU A 125 -2.95 -1.66 14.31
C LEU A 125 -2.14 -2.71 13.57
N TRP A 126 -1.32 -2.30 12.60
CA TRP A 126 -0.40 -3.18 11.91
C TRP A 126 0.59 -3.85 12.88
N ASN A 127 1.18 -3.09 13.79
CA ASN A 127 2.08 -3.66 14.80
C ASN A 127 1.38 -4.70 15.69
N ASN A 128 0.12 -4.47 16.04
CA ASN A 128 -0.69 -5.43 16.78
C ASN A 128 -0.96 -6.70 15.95
N LEU A 129 -1.40 -6.54 14.69
CA LEU A 129 -1.63 -7.66 13.77
C LEU A 129 -0.35 -8.48 13.52
N LYS A 130 0.78 -7.81 13.32
CA LYS A 130 2.09 -8.47 13.20
C LYS A 130 2.43 -9.33 14.41
N SER A 131 2.11 -8.86 15.61
CA SER A 131 2.29 -9.62 16.86
C SER A 131 1.37 -10.84 16.90
N ILE A 132 0.10 -10.70 16.49
CA ILE A 132 -0.86 -11.82 16.38
C ILE A 132 -0.32 -12.89 15.44
N ILE A 133 0.11 -12.50 14.23
CA ILE A 133 0.64 -13.46 13.23
C ILE A 133 1.87 -14.20 13.76
N LYS A 134 2.81 -13.49 14.39
CA LYS A 134 4.03 -14.08 14.93
C LYS A 134 3.76 -15.03 16.12
N LEU A 135 2.83 -14.70 17.00
CA LEU A 135 2.44 -15.55 18.11
C LEU A 135 1.74 -16.83 17.64
N ASP A 136 0.80 -16.70 16.70
CA ASP A 136 0.11 -17.84 16.10
C ASP A 136 1.07 -18.80 15.40
N SER A 137 2.03 -18.28 14.64
CA SER A 137 3.03 -19.10 13.93
C SER A 137 3.93 -19.90 14.88
N LYS A 138 4.28 -19.34 16.03
CA LYS A 138 5.15 -19.99 17.01
C LYS A 138 4.42 -20.99 17.90
N LYS A 139 3.10 -20.90 18.03
CA LYS A 139 2.23 -21.74 18.90
C LYS A 139 2.72 -21.86 20.35
N THR A 140 3.48 -20.88 20.83
CA THR A 140 4.21 -20.97 22.13
C THR A 140 3.45 -20.33 23.28
N ASN A 141 2.49 -19.45 23.03
CA ASN A 141 1.81 -18.69 24.08
C ASN A 141 0.40 -18.28 23.66
N GLU A 142 -0.56 -19.18 23.91
CA GLU A 142 -1.98 -18.95 23.57
C GLU A 142 -2.59 -17.78 24.36
N GLU A 143 -2.18 -17.58 25.62
CA GLU A 143 -2.68 -16.46 26.43
C GLU A 143 -2.24 -15.11 25.85
N ALA A 144 -0.99 -15.01 25.42
CA ALA A 144 -0.49 -13.80 24.77
C ALA A 144 -1.19 -13.55 23.43
N LEU A 145 -1.46 -14.59 22.64
CA LEU A 145 -2.23 -14.49 21.40
C LEU A 145 -3.64 -13.95 21.67
N LYS A 146 -4.33 -14.52 22.66
CA LYS A 146 -5.68 -14.07 23.06
C LYS A 146 -5.68 -12.60 23.47
N LYS A 147 -4.73 -12.18 24.31
CA LYS A 147 -4.59 -10.77 24.73
C LYS A 147 -4.36 -9.84 23.53
N GLN A 148 -3.60 -10.25 22.52
CA GLN A 148 -3.36 -9.45 21.32
C GLN A 148 -4.62 -9.35 20.44
N LEU A 149 -5.40 -10.43 20.30
CA LEU A 149 -6.68 -10.43 19.58
C LEU A 149 -7.71 -9.52 20.28
N GLU A 150 -7.83 -9.60 21.59
CA GLU A 150 -8.70 -8.74 22.40
C GLU A 150 -8.29 -7.26 22.27
N ALA A 151 -6.99 -6.96 22.32
CA ALA A 151 -6.46 -5.60 22.14
C ALA A 151 -6.74 -5.05 20.74
N TYR A 152 -6.62 -5.89 19.71
CA TYR A 152 -6.96 -5.55 18.33
C TYR A 152 -8.45 -5.23 18.21
N SER A 153 -9.33 -6.13 18.66
CA SER A 153 -10.79 -5.95 18.62
C SER A 153 -11.22 -4.70 19.37
N LYS A 154 -10.67 -4.44 20.55
CA LYS A 154 -10.94 -3.22 21.32
C LYS A 154 -10.54 -1.95 20.57
N LYS A 155 -9.39 -1.94 19.90
CA LYS A 155 -8.97 -0.78 19.08
C LYS A 155 -9.92 -0.56 17.90
N ARG A 156 -10.37 -1.65 17.26
CA ARG A 156 -11.32 -1.55 16.14
C ARG A 156 -12.69 -1.04 16.57
N SER A 157 -13.22 -1.53 17.69
CA SER A 157 -14.54 -1.12 18.20
C SER A 157 -14.60 0.35 18.63
N LEU A 158 -13.48 0.95 19.06
CA LEU A 158 -13.41 2.39 19.34
C LEU A 158 -13.77 3.26 18.12
N TYR A 159 -13.68 2.71 16.93
CA TYR A 159 -13.92 3.40 15.66
C TYR A 159 -15.12 2.82 14.89
N GLY A 160 -16.02 2.14 15.61
CA GLY A 160 -17.29 1.66 15.07
C GLY A 160 -17.21 0.30 14.35
N ASP A 161 -16.07 -0.37 14.32
CA ASP A 161 -15.95 -1.71 13.78
C ASP A 161 -16.19 -2.74 14.90
N ASN A 162 -17.34 -3.39 14.87
CA ASN A 162 -17.74 -4.41 15.84
C ASN A 162 -17.62 -5.84 15.27
N SER A 163 -16.77 -6.04 14.28
CA SER A 163 -16.51 -7.36 13.70
C SER A 163 -16.00 -8.33 14.77
N THR A 164 -16.46 -9.57 14.71
CA THR A 164 -15.96 -10.64 15.57
C THR A 164 -14.59 -11.09 15.09
N ILE A 165 -13.56 -10.90 15.90
CA ILE A 165 -12.18 -11.28 15.60
C ILE A 165 -11.76 -12.41 16.54
N SER A 166 -11.72 -13.63 16.03
CA SER A 166 -11.48 -14.84 16.82
C SER A 166 -10.08 -15.42 16.65
N ASN A 167 -9.40 -15.11 15.55
CA ASN A 167 -8.12 -15.68 15.18
C ASN A 167 -7.32 -14.74 14.28
N LYS A 168 -6.10 -15.15 13.89
CA LYS A 168 -5.22 -14.35 13.02
C LYS A 168 -5.83 -14.07 11.65
N HIS A 169 -6.57 -15.01 11.10
CA HIS A 169 -7.19 -14.90 9.79
C HIS A 169 -8.25 -13.79 9.79
N ASP A 170 -9.17 -13.82 10.78
CA ASP A 170 -10.18 -12.78 10.95
C ASP A 170 -9.52 -11.40 11.11
N ALA A 171 -8.48 -11.30 11.94
CA ALA A 171 -7.76 -10.05 12.18
C ALA A 171 -7.09 -9.52 10.91
N ALA A 172 -6.44 -10.39 10.14
CA ALA A 172 -5.74 -10.00 8.92
C ALA A 172 -6.71 -9.56 7.82
N ILE A 173 -7.78 -10.31 7.57
CA ILE A 173 -8.80 -9.92 6.59
C ILE A 173 -9.47 -8.62 6.99
N ASN A 174 -9.90 -8.48 8.26
CA ASN A 174 -10.52 -7.26 8.75
C ASN A 174 -9.63 -6.03 8.53
N PHE A 175 -8.32 -6.14 8.82
CA PHE A 175 -7.39 -5.04 8.65
C PHE A 175 -7.15 -4.69 7.18
N ILE A 176 -6.87 -5.70 6.34
CA ILE A 176 -6.55 -5.52 4.93
C ILE A 176 -7.77 -5.00 4.16
N ASP A 177 -8.95 -5.55 4.40
CA ASP A 177 -10.18 -5.07 3.79
C ASP A 177 -10.46 -3.61 4.14
N SER A 178 -10.29 -3.23 5.40
CA SER A 178 -10.48 -1.84 5.83
C SER A 178 -9.58 -0.85 5.10
N LEU A 179 -8.38 -1.28 4.69
CA LEU A 179 -7.42 -0.42 4.01
C LEU A 179 -7.59 -0.42 2.49
N PHE A 180 -7.90 -1.57 1.89
CA PHE A 180 -7.72 -1.78 0.45
C PHE A 180 -8.99 -2.23 -0.29
N TYR A 181 -10.13 -2.35 0.39
CA TYR A 181 -11.41 -2.61 -0.26
C TYR A 181 -11.80 -1.45 -1.21
N PRO A 182 -12.43 -1.68 -2.39
CA PRO A 182 -12.86 -2.99 -2.90
C PRO A 182 -11.78 -3.78 -3.67
N ARG A 183 -10.68 -3.13 -4.10
CA ARG A 183 -9.73 -3.71 -5.03
C ARG A 183 -9.10 -5.01 -4.54
N VAL A 184 -8.74 -5.08 -3.28
CA VAL A 184 -8.12 -6.28 -2.71
C VAL A 184 -9.01 -7.51 -2.88
N ASN A 185 -10.32 -7.35 -2.72
CA ASN A 185 -11.30 -8.44 -2.89
C ASN A 185 -11.56 -8.77 -4.36
N GLU A 186 -11.61 -7.76 -5.23
CA GLU A 186 -11.79 -7.96 -6.67
C GLU A 186 -10.69 -8.84 -7.26
N ILE A 187 -9.44 -8.69 -6.78
CA ILE A 187 -8.30 -9.44 -7.31
C ILE A 187 -8.00 -10.74 -6.56
N SER A 188 -8.35 -10.86 -5.27
CA SER A 188 -8.11 -12.10 -4.50
C SER A 188 -9.20 -13.15 -4.68
N LYS A 189 -10.48 -12.76 -4.69
CA LYS A 189 -11.62 -13.68 -4.80
C LYS A 189 -11.57 -14.62 -5.98
N PRO A 190 -11.31 -14.18 -7.23
CA PRO A 190 -11.26 -15.09 -8.37
C PRO A 190 -10.21 -16.19 -8.21
N ILE A 191 -9.09 -15.90 -7.56
CA ILE A 191 -8.03 -16.89 -7.31
C ILE A 191 -8.44 -17.85 -6.20
N ILE A 192 -9.04 -17.35 -5.11
CA ILE A 192 -9.55 -18.20 -4.01
C ILE A 192 -10.60 -19.17 -4.52
N GLU A 193 -11.54 -18.71 -5.36
CA GLU A 193 -12.53 -19.57 -5.99
C GLU A 193 -11.88 -20.66 -6.86
N LYS A 194 -10.81 -20.34 -7.61
CA LYS A 194 -10.06 -21.34 -8.38
C LYS A 194 -9.32 -22.32 -7.47
N ILE A 195 -8.72 -21.87 -6.38
CA ILE A 195 -8.08 -22.78 -5.42
C ILE A 195 -9.08 -23.77 -4.83
N ALA A 196 -10.30 -23.34 -4.51
CA ALA A 196 -11.34 -24.22 -4.02
C ALA A 196 -11.67 -25.34 -5.03
N THR A 197 -11.63 -25.07 -6.34
CA THR A 197 -11.82 -26.12 -7.36
C THR A 197 -10.66 -27.12 -7.46
N LEU A 198 -9.50 -26.77 -6.92
CA LEU A 198 -8.31 -27.64 -6.94
C LEU A 198 -8.27 -28.66 -5.79
N GLU A 199 -9.14 -28.57 -4.80
CA GLU A 199 -9.17 -29.52 -3.67
C GLU A 199 -9.38 -30.97 -4.15
N GLU A 200 -10.07 -31.17 -5.26
CA GLU A 200 -10.28 -32.48 -5.90
C GLU A 200 -9.12 -32.89 -6.85
N HIS A 201 -8.16 -32.02 -7.09
CA HIS A 201 -7.04 -32.31 -7.99
C HIS A 201 -6.09 -33.34 -7.34
N PRO A 202 -5.70 -34.42 -8.05
CA PRO A 202 -4.88 -35.50 -7.46
C PRO A 202 -3.57 -35.05 -6.83
N ASP A 203 -3.00 -33.96 -7.31
CA ASP A 203 -1.70 -33.43 -6.83
C ASP A 203 -1.86 -32.32 -5.77
N TYR A 204 -3.08 -31.95 -5.39
CA TYR A 204 -3.34 -30.85 -4.47
C TYR A 204 -2.71 -31.06 -3.10
N ALA A 205 -2.86 -32.23 -2.50
CA ALA A 205 -2.27 -32.55 -1.20
C ALA A 205 -0.73 -32.43 -1.21
N ARG A 206 -0.08 -32.82 -2.32
CA ARG A 206 1.37 -32.67 -2.51
C ARG A 206 1.76 -31.21 -2.64
N PHE A 207 0.98 -30.40 -3.36
CA PHE A 207 1.19 -28.95 -3.45
C PHE A 207 1.09 -28.30 -2.07
N ILE A 208 0.09 -28.61 -1.27
CA ILE A 208 -0.10 -28.07 0.08
C ILE A 208 1.10 -28.45 0.99
N THR A 209 1.58 -29.69 0.90
CA THR A 209 2.80 -30.10 1.64
C THR A 209 4.02 -29.32 1.20
N PHE A 210 4.25 -29.18 -0.11
CA PHE A 210 5.34 -28.37 -0.67
C PHE A 210 5.26 -26.91 -0.21
N TYR A 211 4.08 -26.30 -0.28
CA TYR A 211 3.84 -24.93 0.17
C TYR A 211 4.21 -24.76 1.65
N LYS A 212 3.73 -25.67 2.50
CA LYS A 212 3.97 -25.63 3.95
C LYS A 212 5.46 -25.77 4.28
N GLU A 213 6.15 -26.70 3.64
CA GLU A 213 7.54 -27.03 3.95
C GLU A 213 8.55 -26.05 3.34
N HIS A 214 8.26 -25.47 2.19
CA HIS A 214 9.24 -24.73 1.41
C HIS A 214 8.93 -23.25 1.17
N LEU A 215 7.66 -22.81 1.29
CA LEU A 215 7.28 -21.45 0.92
C LEU A 215 6.69 -20.66 2.10
N LEU A 216 5.86 -21.26 2.93
CA LEU A 216 5.04 -20.56 3.93
C LEU A 216 5.84 -19.65 4.85
N SER A 217 6.93 -20.15 5.46
CA SER A 217 7.69 -19.39 6.44
C SER A 217 8.38 -18.16 5.82
N GLU A 218 9.02 -18.36 4.67
CA GLU A 218 9.73 -17.28 3.99
C GLU A 218 8.75 -16.23 3.42
N ASN A 219 7.63 -16.69 2.86
CA ASN A 219 6.59 -15.81 2.35
C ASN A 219 5.99 -14.95 3.46
N GLN A 220 5.68 -15.55 4.61
CA GLN A 220 5.15 -14.82 5.75
C GLN A 220 6.10 -13.71 6.22
N GLU A 221 7.39 -13.97 6.35
CA GLU A 221 8.37 -12.95 6.74
C GLU A 221 8.49 -11.84 5.69
N ARG A 222 8.39 -12.15 4.39
CA ARG A 222 8.38 -11.15 3.32
C ARG A 222 7.17 -10.23 3.40
N TYR A 223 5.95 -10.78 3.61
CA TYR A 223 4.75 -9.95 3.82
C TYR A 223 4.91 -9.04 5.03
N LEU A 224 5.37 -9.58 6.15
CA LEU A 224 5.54 -8.82 7.39
C LEU A 224 6.58 -7.69 7.22
N SER A 225 7.65 -7.94 6.49
CA SER A 225 8.67 -6.93 6.18
C SER A 225 8.10 -5.82 5.30
N THR A 226 7.57 -6.19 4.13
CA THR A 226 7.12 -5.21 3.12
C THR A 226 5.96 -4.36 3.63
N LEU A 227 4.97 -4.95 4.29
CA LEU A 227 3.88 -4.18 4.88
C LEU A 227 4.35 -3.32 6.07
N THR A 228 5.38 -3.75 6.82
CA THR A 228 5.98 -2.89 7.85
C THR A 228 6.61 -1.64 7.24
N ASP A 229 7.30 -1.77 6.12
CA ASP A 229 7.90 -0.63 5.44
C ASP A 229 6.84 0.26 4.78
N TYR A 230 5.76 -0.32 4.23
CA TYR A 230 4.61 0.46 3.78
C TYR A 230 4.05 1.36 4.88
N PHE A 231 3.81 0.81 6.08
CA PHE A 231 3.29 1.61 7.20
C PHE A 231 4.31 2.58 7.78
N LYS A 232 5.59 2.28 7.69
CA LYS A 232 6.68 3.20 8.07
C LYS A 232 6.73 4.42 7.16
N TYR A 233 6.52 4.22 5.85
CA TYR A 233 6.59 5.28 4.83
C TYR A 233 5.21 5.75 4.36
N ARG A 234 4.17 5.49 5.15
CA ARG A 234 2.77 5.71 4.76
C ARG A 234 2.45 7.13 4.32
N ASP A 235 3.12 8.13 4.89
CA ASP A 235 2.95 9.53 4.52
C ASP A 235 3.18 9.77 3.01
N ASN A 236 4.02 8.95 2.37
CA ASN A 236 4.27 9.04 0.93
C ASN A 236 3.15 8.44 0.08
N PHE A 237 2.36 7.51 0.60
CA PHE A 237 1.42 6.68 -0.17
C PHE A 237 -0.04 7.06 0.02
N GLY A 238 -0.38 7.63 1.19
CA GLY A 238 -1.77 7.84 1.63
C GLY A 238 -2.62 8.66 0.67
N GLN A 239 -2.04 9.64 0.00
CA GLN A 239 -2.79 10.59 -0.85
C GLN A 239 -3.38 9.96 -2.11
N LEU A 240 -2.80 8.88 -2.62
CA LEU A 240 -3.27 8.18 -3.82
C LEU A 240 -3.82 6.78 -3.55
N ILE A 241 -3.81 6.30 -2.30
CA ILE A 241 -4.29 4.95 -1.99
C ILE A 241 -5.75 4.76 -2.40
N TYR A 242 -6.57 5.79 -2.26
CA TYR A 242 -7.97 5.72 -2.67
C TYR A 242 -8.11 5.45 -4.17
N HIS A 243 -7.34 6.11 -5.02
CA HIS A 243 -7.34 5.88 -6.48
C HIS A 243 -6.96 4.44 -6.82
N ALA A 244 -5.94 3.89 -6.16
CA ALA A 244 -5.55 2.48 -6.34
C ALA A 244 -6.65 1.51 -5.87
N ARG A 245 -7.37 1.82 -4.79
CA ARG A 245 -8.50 1.01 -4.27
C ARG A 245 -9.66 0.91 -5.25
N VAL A 246 -9.93 1.96 -6.01
CA VAL A 246 -11.03 2.00 -7.00
C VAL A 246 -10.54 1.77 -8.43
N ASN A 247 -9.28 1.38 -8.59
CA ASN A 247 -8.63 1.14 -9.88
C ASN A 247 -8.76 2.33 -10.84
N ASN A 248 -8.57 3.54 -10.33
CA ASN A 248 -8.59 4.76 -11.11
C ASN A 248 -7.17 5.21 -11.44
N ASP A 249 -6.80 5.17 -12.71
CA ASP A 249 -5.48 5.55 -13.22
C ASP A 249 -5.40 7.00 -13.71
N ASP A 250 -6.48 7.76 -13.59
CA ASP A 250 -6.50 9.19 -13.92
C ASP A 250 -5.91 10.02 -12.77
N ILE A 251 -4.58 10.00 -12.68
CA ILE A 251 -3.83 10.57 -11.55
C ILE A 251 -2.65 11.44 -11.98
N LYS A 252 -2.39 11.56 -13.29
CA LYS A 252 -1.17 12.17 -13.85
C LYS A 252 -0.97 13.62 -13.41
N ASP A 253 -2.05 14.41 -13.35
CA ASP A 253 -2.01 15.83 -13.01
C ASP A 253 -2.29 16.11 -11.53
N ARG A 254 -2.19 15.08 -10.67
CA ARG A 254 -2.45 15.21 -9.25
C ARG A 254 -1.19 15.56 -8.48
N VAL A 255 -1.35 16.48 -7.54
CA VAL A 255 -0.27 16.92 -6.64
C VAL A 255 -0.16 15.97 -5.46
N ILE A 256 1.06 15.65 -5.11
CA ILE A 256 1.45 14.87 -3.94
C ILE A 256 2.20 15.78 -2.97
N GLY A 257 1.67 15.95 -1.77
CA GLY A 257 2.27 16.77 -0.70
C GLY A 257 3.19 15.97 0.23
N SER A 258 3.80 14.88 -0.25
CA SER A 258 4.83 14.15 0.49
C SER A 258 5.82 13.55 -0.52
N LYS A 259 6.96 14.24 -0.71
CA LYS A 259 7.93 13.94 -1.76
C LYS A 259 9.25 13.46 -1.17
N ASN A 260 9.32 12.19 -0.79
CA ASN A 260 10.56 11.55 -0.36
C ASN A 260 10.93 10.41 -1.32
N LEU A 261 11.66 10.74 -2.38
CA LEU A 261 12.01 9.79 -3.44
C LEU A 261 12.83 8.61 -2.90
N ASP A 262 13.69 8.80 -1.92
CA ASP A 262 14.55 7.72 -1.42
C ASP A 262 13.75 6.66 -0.65
N GLU A 263 12.78 7.06 0.16
CA GLU A 263 11.87 6.12 0.82
C GLU A 263 11.02 5.35 -0.19
N ILE A 264 10.55 6.04 -1.23
CA ILE A 264 9.69 5.42 -2.27
C ILE A 264 10.48 4.42 -3.12
N LYS A 265 11.70 4.79 -3.56
CA LYS A 265 12.59 3.88 -4.31
C LYS A 265 12.84 2.60 -3.52
N LEU A 266 13.20 2.75 -2.25
CA LEU A 266 13.47 1.61 -1.38
C LEU A 266 12.25 0.71 -1.25
N PHE A 267 11.08 1.29 -1.01
CA PHE A 267 9.83 0.55 -0.91
C PHE A 267 9.46 -0.15 -2.23
N TYR A 268 9.54 0.55 -3.37
CA TYR A 268 9.21 -0.04 -4.68
C TYR A 268 10.06 -1.28 -4.98
N GLY A 269 11.38 -1.17 -4.78
CA GLY A 269 12.29 -2.29 -4.98
C GLY A 269 11.92 -3.50 -4.12
N GLN A 270 11.63 -3.28 -2.84
CA GLN A 270 11.24 -4.35 -1.92
C GLN A 270 9.86 -4.94 -2.25
N ALA A 271 8.89 -4.12 -2.60
CA ALA A 271 7.54 -4.56 -2.98
C ALA A 271 7.58 -5.40 -4.26
N TYR A 272 8.34 -4.96 -5.27
CA TYR A 272 8.58 -5.73 -6.50
C TYR A 272 9.19 -7.10 -6.21
N GLU A 273 10.27 -7.13 -5.41
CA GLU A 273 10.95 -8.36 -5.02
C GLU A 273 10.03 -9.31 -4.24
N THR A 274 9.23 -8.77 -3.35
CA THR A 274 8.25 -9.54 -2.57
C THR A 274 7.21 -10.15 -3.47
N LEU A 275 6.50 -9.36 -4.26
CA LEU A 275 5.42 -9.85 -5.12
C LEU A 275 5.92 -10.94 -6.08
N THR A 276 7.02 -10.68 -6.79
CA THR A 276 7.57 -11.62 -7.78
C THR A 276 8.16 -12.90 -7.16
N SER A 277 8.61 -12.85 -5.90
CA SER A 277 9.03 -14.05 -5.18
C SER A 277 7.86 -15.02 -4.91
N HIS A 278 6.68 -14.49 -4.64
CA HIS A 278 5.47 -15.28 -4.37
C HIS A 278 4.82 -15.87 -5.62
N PHE A 279 5.24 -15.47 -6.82
CA PHE A 279 4.71 -16.01 -8.09
C PHE A 279 4.89 -17.52 -8.23
N THR A 280 5.76 -18.14 -7.44
CA THR A 280 5.86 -19.60 -7.39
C THR A 280 4.51 -20.27 -7.03
N ILE A 281 3.72 -19.67 -6.16
CA ILE A 281 2.38 -20.17 -5.80
C ILE A 281 1.45 -20.11 -7.03
N PHE A 282 1.41 -18.98 -7.71
CA PHE A 282 0.58 -18.81 -8.91
C PHE A 282 0.98 -19.77 -10.03
N ALA A 283 2.27 -19.97 -10.22
CA ALA A 283 2.77 -20.92 -11.21
C ALA A 283 2.34 -22.36 -10.91
N CYS A 284 2.42 -22.78 -9.64
CA CYS A 284 1.94 -24.10 -9.20
C CYS A 284 0.41 -24.24 -9.37
N ILE A 285 -0.35 -23.22 -8.95
CA ILE A 285 -1.82 -23.19 -9.14
C ILE A 285 -2.16 -23.26 -10.64
N ASN A 286 -1.47 -22.47 -11.47
CA ASN A 286 -1.69 -22.49 -12.92
C ASN A 286 -1.44 -23.86 -13.54
N ASN A 287 -0.41 -24.57 -13.11
CA ASN A 287 -0.14 -25.93 -13.60
C ASN A 287 -1.29 -26.87 -13.28
N MET A 288 -1.80 -26.84 -12.06
CA MET A 288 -2.93 -27.68 -11.64
C MET A 288 -4.23 -27.31 -12.37
N LEU A 289 -4.50 -26.02 -12.57
CA LEU A 289 -5.65 -25.55 -13.35
C LEU A 289 -5.61 -26.00 -14.83
N ASP A 290 -4.41 -26.24 -15.35
CA ASP A 290 -4.21 -26.80 -16.69
C ASP A 290 -4.18 -28.35 -16.68
N GLY A 291 -4.53 -29.01 -15.57
CA GLY A 291 -4.58 -30.47 -15.42
C GLY A 291 -3.20 -31.15 -15.27
N ARG A 292 -2.15 -30.37 -15.00
CA ARG A 292 -0.78 -30.88 -14.77
C ARG A 292 -0.51 -31.05 -13.29
N ARG A 293 0.56 -31.72 -12.95
CA ARG A 293 1.09 -31.70 -11.57
C ARG A 293 1.55 -30.29 -11.22
N PHE A 294 1.49 -29.91 -9.96
CA PHE A 294 1.87 -28.56 -9.50
C PHE A 294 3.32 -28.21 -9.88
N ASP A 295 4.24 -29.18 -9.90
CA ASP A 295 5.67 -29.06 -10.17
C ASP A 295 6.04 -29.28 -11.64
N GLU A 296 5.06 -29.49 -12.54
CA GLU A 296 5.23 -29.80 -13.93
C GLU A 296 5.09 -28.57 -14.83
N PHE A 297 6.21 -27.99 -15.19
CA PHE A 297 6.27 -26.88 -16.15
C PHE A 297 6.59 -27.41 -17.56
N LYS A 298 6.01 -26.77 -18.57
CA LYS A 298 6.19 -27.19 -19.98
C LYS A 298 7.64 -27.25 -20.43
N MET A 299 8.50 -26.34 -19.91
CA MET A 299 9.85 -26.10 -20.40
C MET A 299 10.96 -26.40 -19.39
N MET A 300 10.63 -26.60 -18.13
CA MET A 300 11.64 -26.73 -17.06
C MET A 300 11.08 -27.37 -15.80
N PRO A 301 11.91 -27.96 -14.92
CA PRO A 301 11.47 -28.41 -13.61
C PRO A 301 11.27 -27.21 -12.65
N LEU A 302 10.45 -27.39 -11.60
CA LEU A 302 10.14 -26.38 -10.59
C LEU A 302 11.40 -25.72 -9.99
N LYS A 303 12.42 -26.51 -9.68
CA LYS A 303 13.71 -25.98 -9.16
C LYS A 303 14.34 -24.94 -10.10
N LYS A 304 14.29 -25.17 -11.40
CA LYS A 304 14.81 -24.23 -12.41
C LYS A 304 13.90 -23.00 -12.52
N TYR A 305 12.58 -23.19 -12.46
CA TYR A 305 11.62 -22.07 -12.41
C TYR A 305 11.90 -21.14 -11.21
N MET A 306 12.10 -21.70 -10.03
CA MET A 306 12.41 -20.92 -8.82
C MET A 306 13.73 -20.14 -8.89
N SER A 307 14.64 -20.52 -9.79
CA SER A 307 15.91 -19.83 -10.06
C SER A 307 15.83 -18.82 -11.22
N LEU A 308 14.68 -18.69 -11.88
CA LEU A 308 14.49 -17.68 -12.93
C LEU A 308 14.62 -16.26 -12.38
N ASP A 309 15.05 -15.35 -13.27
CA ASP A 309 14.93 -13.93 -13.02
C ASP A 309 13.48 -13.60 -12.64
N LYS A 310 13.30 -12.84 -11.58
CA LYS A 310 11.98 -12.49 -11.06
C LYS A 310 11.11 -11.74 -12.07
N ALA A 311 11.74 -10.97 -12.97
CA ALA A 311 11.04 -10.30 -14.05
C ALA A 311 10.35 -11.25 -15.04
N ARG A 312 10.77 -12.51 -15.08
CA ARG A 312 10.25 -13.52 -16.02
C ARG A 312 9.32 -14.54 -15.39
N ARG A 313 9.16 -14.52 -14.07
CA ARG A 313 8.38 -15.56 -13.36
C ARG A 313 6.89 -15.57 -13.71
N HIS A 314 6.35 -14.45 -14.17
CA HIS A 314 4.94 -14.35 -14.55
C HIS A 314 4.62 -14.98 -15.92
N GLU A 315 5.64 -15.16 -16.81
CA GLU A 315 5.45 -15.65 -18.20
C GLU A 315 4.65 -16.96 -18.29
N CYS A 316 4.69 -17.81 -17.27
CA CYS A 316 4.00 -19.10 -17.29
C CYS A 316 2.50 -19.05 -16.95
N PHE A 317 1.99 -17.94 -16.42
CA PHE A 317 0.59 -17.78 -16.02
C PHE A 317 -0.07 -16.47 -16.48
N GLU A 318 0.64 -15.57 -17.14
CA GLU A 318 0.14 -14.27 -17.60
C GLU A 318 -1.07 -14.34 -18.54
N ASN A 319 -1.28 -15.48 -19.18
CA ASN A 319 -2.42 -15.72 -20.10
C ASN A 319 -3.77 -15.85 -19.38
N LYS A 320 -3.78 -16.00 -18.04
CA LYS A 320 -5.00 -16.11 -17.25
C LYS A 320 -5.42 -14.73 -16.74
N GLU A 321 -6.60 -14.27 -17.12
CA GLU A 321 -7.11 -12.94 -16.77
C GLU A 321 -7.06 -12.63 -15.27
N PHE A 322 -7.36 -13.61 -14.42
CA PHE A 322 -7.38 -13.42 -12.97
C PHE A 322 -5.99 -13.24 -12.32
N PHE A 323 -4.89 -13.50 -13.04
CA PHE A 323 -3.54 -13.21 -12.58
C PHE A 323 -3.02 -11.83 -13.06
N LYS A 324 -3.61 -11.27 -14.11
CA LYS A 324 -3.16 -9.99 -14.69
C LYS A 324 -3.02 -8.84 -13.68
N PRO A 325 -3.96 -8.65 -12.73
CA PRO A 325 -3.84 -7.57 -11.75
C PRO A 325 -2.56 -7.62 -10.90
N PHE A 326 -1.96 -8.79 -10.75
CA PHE A 326 -0.71 -8.96 -10.00
C PHE A 326 0.53 -8.64 -10.82
N ILE A 327 0.39 -8.48 -12.13
CA ILE A 327 1.49 -8.24 -13.08
C ILE A 327 1.52 -6.78 -13.53
N GLU A 328 0.37 -6.10 -13.58
CA GLU A 328 0.18 -4.76 -14.13
C GLU A 328 1.11 -3.68 -13.55
N GLY A 329 1.49 -3.76 -12.30
CA GLY A 329 2.37 -2.77 -11.64
C GLY A 329 3.88 -3.06 -11.77
N LEU A 330 4.25 -4.10 -12.50
CA LEU A 330 5.65 -4.55 -12.57
C LEU A 330 6.41 -3.89 -13.71
N ASP A 331 7.34 -3.01 -13.39
CA ASP A 331 8.32 -2.46 -14.35
C ASP A 331 9.75 -2.85 -13.92
N SER A 332 10.34 -3.79 -14.66
CA SER A 332 11.70 -4.27 -14.40
C SER A 332 12.76 -3.20 -14.63
N THR A 333 12.50 -2.23 -15.52
CA THR A 333 13.42 -1.11 -15.78
C THR A 333 13.46 -0.18 -14.58
N LEU A 334 12.29 0.18 -14.04
CA LEU A 334 12.16 1.02 -12.85
C LEU A 334 12.81 0.32 -11.63
N ARG A 335 12.55 -0.98 -11.45
CA ARG A 335 13.16 -1.79 -10.38
C ARG A 335 14.68 -1.82 -10.51
N ASN A 336 15.23 -2.05 -11.70
CA ASN A 336 16.66 -2.08 -11.93
C ASN A 336 17.28 -0.68 -11.73
N GLY A 337 16.62 0.38 -12.21
CA GLY A 337 17.03 1.75 -11.96
C GLY A 337 17.15 2.07 -10.46
N THR A 338 16.20 1.58 -9.67
CA THR A 338 16.21 1.72 -8.21
C THR A 338 17.46 1.10 -7.56
N HIS A 339 17.83 -0.12 -7.96
CA HIS A 339 19.01 -0.82 -7.41
C HIS A 339 20.35 -0.23 -7.90
N HIS A 340 20.38 0.36 -9.09
CA HIS A 340 21.61 0.91 -9.70
C HIS A 340 21.74 2.42 -9.56
N ALA A 341 21.01 3.04 -8.63
CA ALA A 341 21.01 4.50 -8.39
C ALA A 341 20.76 5.32 -9.69
N SER A 342 19.97 4.79 -10.61
CA SER A 342 19.64 5.40 -11.91
C SER A 342 18.19 5.90 -11.93
N VAL A 343 17.66 6.29 -10.78
CA VAL A 343 16.35 6.95 -10.61
C VAL A 343 16.58 8.29 -9.92
N TRP A 344 16.11 9.37 -10.53
CA TRP A 344 16.18 10.71 -9.97
C TRP A 344 14.91 11.49 -10.26
N ARG A 345 14.71 12.59 -9.55
CA ARG A 345 13.55 13.45 -9.68
C ARG A 345 13.96 14.83 -10.18
N ASP A 346 13.16 15.40 -11.05
CA ASP A 346 13.19 16.79 -11.42
C ASP A 346 11.74 17.32 -11.37
N GLY A 347 11.45 18.20 -10.43
CA GLY A 347 10.09 18.67 -10.15
C GLY A 347 9.11 17.53 -9.86
N GLU A 348 8.09 17.41 -10.69
CA GLU A 348 7.04 16.38 -10.62
C GLU A 348 7.34 15.14 -11.50
N ILE A 349 8.52 15.07 -12.12
CA ILE A 349 8.89 13.98 -13.03
C ILE A 349 9.98 13.12 -12.40
N ILE A 350 9.77 11.83 -12.49
CA ILE A 350 10.77 10.81 -12.15
C ILE A 350 11.38 10.28 -13.44
N TYR A 351 12.69 10.35 -13.52
CA TYR A 351 13.49 9.79 -14.61
C TYR A 351 14.20 8.53 -14.15
N PHE A 352 14.30 7.55 -15.03
CA PHE A 352 15.01 6.30 -14.73
C PHE A 352 15.60 5.64 -15.97
N ARG A 353 16.67 4.82 -15.78
CA ARG A 353 17.37 4.09 -16.83
C ARG A 353 17.63 2.66 -16.43
N THR A 354 17.67 1.75 -17.42
CA THR A 354 18.12 0.38 -17.19
C THR A 354 19.64 0.34 -17.07
N GLY A 355 20.13 -0.17 -15.94
CA GLY A 355 21.58 -0.42 -15.76
C GLY A 355 22.48 0.82 -15.84
N GLY A 356 21.92 2.02 -15.67
CA GLY A 356 22.67 3.28 -15.71
C GLY A 356 23.02 3.82 -17.10
N THR A 357 23.00 3.00 -18.14
CA THR A 357 23.40 3.34 -19.52
C THR A 357 22.29 3.13 -20.56
N GLY A 358 21.16 2.56 -20.16
CA GLY A 358 20.01 2.31 -21.02
C GLY A 358 19.27 3.60 -21.42
N ALA A 359 18.28 3.45 -22.32
CA ALA A 359 17.42 4.55 -22.71
C ALA A 359 16.70 5.14 -21.48
N GLU A 360 16.62 6.47 -21.44
CA GLU A 360 15.91 7.20 -20.40
C GLU A 360 14.38 7.05 -20.59
N ARG A 361 13.70 6.80 -19.49
CA ARG A 361 12.24 6.79 -19.37
C ARG A 361 11.82 7.73 -18.27
N SER A 362 10.59 8.19 -18.33
CA SER A 362 10.04 9.06 -17.29
C SER A 362 8.59 8.70 -16.98
N ILE A 363 8.19 8.98 -15.76
CA ILE A 363 6.80 8.94 -15.25
C ILE A 363 6.58 10.13 -14.33
N SER A 364 5.34 10.51 -14.08
CA SER A 364 5.06 11.51 -13.05
C SER A 364 5.32 10.94 -11.65
N TYR A 365 5.57 11.83 -10.69
CA TYR A 365 5.73 11.45 -9.29
C TYR A 365 4.46 10.76 -8.76
N SER A 366 3.28 11.27 -9.13
CA SER A 366 1.99 10.68 -8.79
C SER A 366 1.81 9.26 -9.36
N GLU A 367 2.21 9.03 -10.63
CA GLU A 367 2.20 7.69 -11.23
C GLU A 367 3.09 6.71 -10.46
N TYR A 368 4.26 7.17 -10.02
CA TYR A 368 5.16 6.31 -9.24
C TYR A 368 4.55 5.90 -7.90
N ILE A 369 3.96 6.85 -7.17
CA ILE A 369 3.23 6.55 -5.92
C ILE A 369 2.05 5.61 -6.18
N HIS A 370 1.32 5.82 -7.26
CA HIS A 370 0.19 4.98 -7.63
C HIS A 370 0.61 3.53 -7.91
N ILE A 371 1.71 3.33 -8.63
CA ILE A 371 2.30 2.01 -8.85
C ILE A 371 2.65 1.35 -7.51
N CYS A 372 3.28 2.07 -6.58
CA CYS A 372 3.58 1.54 -5.24
C CYS A 372 2.31 1.11 -4.48
N ASN A 373 1.24 1.88 -4.57
CA ASN A 373 -0.06 1.55 -3.96
C ASN A 373 -0.69 0.31 -4.63
N LYS A 374 -0.66 0.21 -5.95
CA LYS A 374 -1.13 -0.99 -6.67
C LYS A 374 -0.35 -2.25 -6.25
N LEU A 375 0.98 -2.16 -6.17
CA LEU A 375 1.82 -3.27 -5.67
C LEU A 375 1.45 -3.66 -4.23
N THR A 376 1.21 -2.67 -3.37
CA THR A 376 0.79 -2.93 -1.97
C THR A 376 -0.53 -3.68 -1.90
N ILE A 377 -1.51 -3.29 -2.72
CA ILE A 377 -2.82 -3.97 -2.80
C ILE A 377 -2.63 -5.40 -3.34
N SER A 378 -1.81 -5.59 -4.37
CA SER A 378 -1.52 -6.92 -4.93
C SER A 378 -0.83 -7.83 -3.91
N ILE A 379 0.16 -7.32 -3.16
CA ILE A 379 0.83 -8.05 -2.07
C ILE A 379 -0.19 -8.41 -0.97
N SER A 380 -1.06 -7.48 -0.61
CA SER A 380 -2.10 -7.70 0.41
C SER A 380 -3.13 -8.75 -0.03
N ALA A 381 -3.54 -8.72 -1.30
CA ALA A 381 -4.43 -9.72 -1.88
C ALA A 381 -3.79 -11.11 -1.91
N LEU A 382 -2.51 -11.18 -2.27
CA LEU A 382 -1.76 -12.43 -2.27
C LEU A 382 -1.59 -12.98 -0.84
N PHE A 383 -1.40 -12.08 0.14
CA PHE A 383 -1.38 -12.47 1.55
C PHE A 383 -2.72 -13.07 2.00
N ILE A 384 -3.87 -12.50 1.59
CA ILE A 384 -5.20 -13.09 1.85
C ILE A 384 -5.32 -14.47 1.18
N ILE A 385 -4.88 -14.61 -0.08
CA ILE A 385 -4.89 -15.90 -0.80
C ILE A 385 -4.09 -16.95 -0.03
N GLU A 386 -2.91 -16.60 0.47
CA GLU A 386 -2.09 -17.53 1.25
C GLU A 386 -2.68 -17.84 2.63
N LEU A 387 -3.39 -16.92 3.26
CA LEU A 387 -4.14 -17.20 4.49
C LEU A 387 -5.25 -18.22 4.24
N GLU A 388 -5.95 -18.14 3.11
CA GLU A 388 -6.94 -19.14 2.73
C GLU A 388 -6.29 -20.52 2.47
N LEU A 389 -5.16 -20.57 1.77
CA LEU A 389 -4.39 -21.81 1.62
C LEU A 389 -4.02 -22.43 2.98
N GLN A 390 -3.62 -21.59 3.95
CA GLN A 390 -3.28 -22.06 5.30
C GLN A 390 -4.50 -22.65 6.05
N ARG A 391 -5.70 -22.10 5.81
CA ARG A 391 -6.93 -22.61 6.43
C ARG A 391 -7.29 -24.02 5.93
N LEU A 392 -6.93 -24.33 4.70
CA LEU A 392 -7.12 -25.66 4.09
C LEU A 392 -6.07 -26.69 4.53
N ILE A 393 -5.04 -26.25 5.25
CA ILE A 393 -4.04 -27.15 5.88
C ILE A 393 -4.66 -27.68 7.19
N LYS A 394 -5.28 -28.84 7.11
CA LYS A 394 -5.80 -29.56 8.28
C LYS A 394 -4.69 -30.24 9.04
#